data_81a45c116c19161d5f7666d1ff50a066
#
_entry.id   81a45c116c19161d5f7666d1ff50a066
#
_cell.length_a   1.000
_cell.length_b   1.000
_cell.length_c   1.000
_cell.angle_alpha   90.00
_cell.angle_beta   90.00
_cell.angle_gamma   90.00
#
_symmetry.space_group_name_H-M   'P 1'
#
loop_
_entity.id
_entity.type
_entity.pdbx_description
1 polymer ?
#
loop_
_entity_poly.entity_id
_entity_poly.type
_entity_poly.pdbx_seq_one_letter_code
_entity_poly.pdbx_strand_id
1 'polypeptide(L)'
;MPNKALYPGSFDPFTVGHLSVLEKAVKVFDEVDIVFSQNPKKERRYNVDRSIYALIKFLEIKNFYDNKVQVFKSLDFIPARIAKEEGCDYIVRGLRNNMDYDYEEGLAKFNKEVCPEIETIYFRADKDEVSSTMVYLHKHWQERFHPLGWIMNCQQIVNLFKFN
;
A
#
# COMPACT_ATOMS: atom_id res chain seq x y z
N MET A 1 18.77 5.38 -15.98
CA MET A 1 17.63 5.98 -15.27
C MET A 1 17.34 5.13 -14.05
N PRO A 2 16.90 5.70 -12.94
CA PRO A 2 16.56 4.90 -11.76
C PRO A 2 15.45 3.92 -12.10
N ASN A 3 15.54 2.72 -11.54
CA ASN A 3 14.53 1.67 -11.67
C ASN A 3 13.37 2.00 -10.72
N LYS A 4 12.27 2.57 -11.26
CA LYS A 4 11.16 3.13 -10.47
C LYS A 4 9.91 2.28 -10.57
N ALA A 5 9.24 2.06 -9.43
CA ALA A 5 8.01 1.29 -9.35
C ALA A 5 6.88 2.03 -8.65
N LEU A 6 5.66 1.87 -9.15
CA LEU A 6 4.43 2.30 -8.50
C LEU A 6 3.88 1.18 -7.62
N TYR A 7 3.54 1.48 -6.37
CA TYR A 7 2.81 0.58 -5.47
C TYR A 7 1.41 1.13 -5.20
N PRO A 8 0.42 0.78 -6.03
CA PRO A 8 -0.94 1.30 -5.90
C PRO A 8 -1.78 0.47 -4.92
N GLY A 9 -2.63 1.15 -4.17
CA GLY A 9 -3.58 0.50 -3.29
C GLY A 9 -4.58 1.46 -2.68
N SER A 10 -5.68 0.92 -2.14
CA SER A 10 -6.60 1.71 -1.34
C SER A 10 -6.03 2.04 0.03
N PHE A 11 -5.19 1.16 0.58
CA PHE A 11 -4.54 1.28 1.90
C PHE A 11 -5.48 1.82 2.99
N ASP A 12 -6.55 1.13 3.21
CA ASP A 12 -7.67 1.56 4.04
C ASP A 12 -7.94 0.59 5.21
N PRO A 13 -7.02 0.50 6.19
CA PRO A 13 -5.73 1.20 6.31
C PRO A 13 -4.54 0.47 5.63
N PHE A 14 -3.36 1.11 5.62
CA PHE A 14 -2.08 0.46 5.34
C PHE A 14 -1.74 -0.53 6.47
N THR A 15 -1.35 -1.76 6.14
CA THR A 15 -1.14 -2.85 7.09
C THR A 15 0.29 -3.40 7.05
N VAL A 16 0.61 -4.29 7.99
CA VAL A 16 1.89 -5.04 7.99
C VAL A 16 2.08 -5.88 6.73
N GLY A 17 1.00 -6.39 6.14
CA GLY A 17 1.06 -7.08 4.85
C GLY A 17 1.51 -6.16 3.71
N HIS A 18 0.98 -4.94 3.68
CA HIS A 18 1.42 -3.91 2.72
C HIS A 18 2.88 -3.51 2.98
N LEU A 19 3.28 -3.38 4.25
CA LEU A 19 4.65 -3.06 4.60
C LEU A 19 5.63 -4.15 4.14
N SER A 20 5.30 -5.43 4.32
CA SER A 20 6.17 -6.53 3.89
C SER A 20 6.42 -6.53 2.37
N VAL A 21 5.42 -6.14 1.59
CA VAL A 21 5.56 -5.93 0.14
C VAL A 21 6.47 -4.75 -0.17
N LEU A 22 6.26 -3.62 0.53
CA LEU A 22 7.11 -2.43 0.38
C LEU A 22 8.58 -2.73 0.70
N GLU A 23 8.85 -3.43 1.81
CA GLU A 23 10.20 -3.85 2.22
C GLU A 23 10.92 -4.70 1.17
N LYS A 24 10.18 -5.49 0.40
CA LYS A 24 10.73 -6.25 -0.72
C LYS A 24 10.94 -5.37 -1.94
N ALA A 25 9.98 -4.50 -2.23
CA ALA A 25 10.06 -3.60 -3.38
C ALA A 25 11.28 -2.67 -3.30
N VAL A 26 11.56 -2.05 -2.14
CA VAL A 26 12.70 -1.15 -1.96
C VAL A 26 14.08 -1.83 -2.02
N LYS A 27 14.13 -3.16 -1.98
CA LYS A 27 15.36 -3.93 -2.22
C LYS A 27 15.63 -4.15 -3.70
N VAL A 28 14.60 -4.06 -4.53
CA VAL A 28 14.66 -4.35 -5.98
C VAL A 28 14.69 -3.06 -6.78
N PHE A 29 13.93 -2.06 -6.36
CA PHE A 29 13.77 -0.79 -7.06
C PHE A 29 14.56 0.32 -6.37
N ASP A 30 15.05 1.28 -7.15
CA ASP A 30 15.75 2.46 -6.66
C ASP A 30 14.75 3.44 -6.02
N GLU A 31 13.54 3.54 -6.60
CA GLU A 31 12.44 4.36 -6.11
C GLU A 31 11.12 3.59 -6.10
N VAL A 32 10.30 3.82 -5.09
CA VAL A 32 8.96 3.23 -4.96
C VAL A 32 7.95 4.31 -4.60
N ASP A 33 7.00 4.55 -5.50
CA ASP A 33 5.89 5.48 -5.30
C ASP A 33 4.67 4.74 -4.75
N ILE A 34 4.32 5.01 -3.50
CA ILE A 34 3.07 4.51 -2.89
C ILE A 34 1.95 5.45 -3.28
N VAL A 35 0.96 4.96 -4.03
CA VAL A 35 -0.18 5.76 -4.42
C VAL A 35 -1.48 5.25 -3.81
N PHE A 36 -2.14 6.13 -3.07
CA PHE A 36 -3.49 5.92 -2.59
C PHE A 36 -4.45 6.18 -3.74
N SER A 37 -4.92 5.13 -4.38
CA SER A 37 -5.94 5.15 -5.42
C SER A 37 -7.23 4.55 -4.89
N GLN A 38 -8.35 5.18 -5.23
CA GLN A 38 -9.64 4.74 -4.75
C GLN A 38 -10.42 4.03 -5.85
N ASN A 39 -10.85 2.81 -5.58
CA ASN A 39 -11.88 2.20 -6.40
C ASN A 39 -13.19 3.01 -6.23
N PRO A 40 -13.73 3.63 -7.30
CA PRO A 40 -14.92 4.47 -7.21
C PRO A 40 -16.17 3.71 -6.72
N LYS A 41 -16.14 2.37 -6.76
CA LYS A 41 -17.24 1.51 -6.29
C LYS A 41 -17.13 1.17 -4.79
N LYS A 42 -16.07 1.63 -4.10
CA LYS A 42 -15.86 1.33 -2.67
C LYS A 42 -15.80 2.63 -1.87
N GLU A 43 -16.62 2.71 -0.86
CA GLU A 43 -16.53 3.78 0.14
C GLU A 43 -15.31 3.56 1.03
N ARG A 44 -14.55 4.64 1.29
CA ARG A 44 -13.39 4.57 2.20
C ARG A 44 -13.83 4.60 3.66
N ARG A 45 -13.13 3.82 4.47
CA ARG A 45 -13.32 3.77 5.94
C ARG A 45 -12.61 4.92 6.63
N TYR A 46 -11.48 5.38 6.08
CA TYR A 46 -10.63 6.41 6.67
C TYR A 46 -10.38 7.56 5.69
N ASN A 47 -10.19 8.76 6.25
CA ASN A 47 -9.81 9.92 5.46
C ASN A 47 -8.43 9.69 4.81
N VAL A 48 -8.33 9.86 3.51
CA VAL A 48 -7.12 9.55 2.74
C VAL A 48 -5.94 10.45 3.12
N ASP A 49 -6.16 11.75 3.32
CA ASP A 49 -5.07 12.68 3.64
C ASP A 49 -4.46 12.39 5.01
N ARG A 50 -5.30 12.01 5.98
CA ARG A 50 -4.84 11.55 7.30
C ARG A 50 -4.08 10.23 7.22
N SER A 51 -4.53 9.30 6.36
CA SER A 51 -3.84 8.02 6.14
C SER A 51 -2.46 8.22 5.51
N ILE A 52 -2.36 9.10 4.53
CA ILE A 52 -1.08 9.48 3.89
C ILE A 52 -0.16 10.14 4.91
N TYR A 53 -0.64 11.12 5.66
CA TYR A 53 0.15 11.79 6.69
C TYR A 53 0.69 10.78 7.72
N ALA A 54 -0.16 9.88 8.21
CA ALA A 54 0.24 8.86 9.17
C ALA A 54 1.30 7.91 8.60
N LEU A 55 1.15 7.49 7.33
CA LEU A 55 2.13 6.64 6.67
C LEU A 55 3.48 7.35 6.49
N ILE A 56 3.48 8.61 6.03
CA ILE A 56 4.70 9.40 5.88
C ILE A 56 5.42 9.52 7.23
N LYS A 57 4.71 9.87 8.31
CA LYS A 57 5.29 9.97 9.65
C LYS A 57 5.84 8.63 10.15
N PHE A 58 5.17 7.54 9.86
CA PHE A 58 5.68 6.21 10.18
C PHE A 58 6.99 5.90 9.44
N LEU A 59 7.06 6.19 8.14
CA LEU A 59 8.26 5.96 7.32
C LEU A 59 9.43 6.83 7.77
N GLU A 60 9.17 8.11 8.11
CA GLU A 60 10.17 9.03 8.67
C GLU A 60 10.75 8.53 10.01
N ILE A 61 9.89 8.19 10.97
CA ILE A 61 10.30 7.72 12.32
C ILE A 61 11.14 6.45 12.23
N LYS A 62 10.81 5.58 11.29
CA LYS A 62 11.52 4.32 11.11
C LYS A 62 12.83 4.46 10.34
N ASN A 63 13.10 5.63 9.77
CA ASN A 63 14.26 5.88 8.90
C ASN A 63 14.42 4.79 7.83
N PHE A 64 13.25 4.36 7.31
CA PHE A 64 13.15 3.05 6.66
C PHE A 64 13.72 3.09 5.25
N TYR A 65 13.74 4.30 4.61
CA TYR A 65 13.90 4.33 3.17
C TYR A 65 14.62 5.55 2.60
N ASP A 66 15.57 6.13 3.24
CA ASP A 66 16.54 7.12 2.72
C ASP A 66 16.09 7.85 1.42
N ASN A 67 14.93 8.49 1.43
CA ASN A 67 14.31 9.19 0.29
C ASN A 67 13.87 8.30 -0.91
N LYS A 68 13.91 6.98 -0.79
CA LYS A 68 13.48 6.06 -1.86
C LYS A 68 11.98 5.94 -2.02
N VAL A 69 11.19 6.34 -1.04
CA VAL A 69 9.74 6.15 -1.03
C VAL A 69 9.02 7.48 -1.03
N GLN A 70 8.15 7.67 -2.02
CA GLN A 70 7.19 8.77 -2.04
C GLN A 70 5.78 8.25 -1.73
N VAL A 71 4.93 9.11 -1.16
CA VAL A 71 3.55 8.75 -0.82
C VAL A 71 2.63 9.87 -1.24
N PHE A 72 1.65 9.56 -2.08
CA PHE A 72 0.67 10.54 -2.56
C PHE A 72 -0.68 9.88 -2.86
N LYS A 73 -1.68 10.70 -3.22
CA LYS A 73 -2.98 10.24 -3.71
C LYS A 73 -3.14 10.56 -5.19
N SER A 74 -3.86 9.71 -5.91
CA SER A 74 -4.31 9.98 -7.27
C SER A 74 -5.83 9.95 -7.34
N LEU A 75 -6.40 10.83 -8.19
CA LEU A 75 -7.80 10.80 -8.57
C LEU A 75 -8.06 9.75 -9.65
N ASP A 76 -7.01 9.37 -10.39
CA ASP A 76 -7.09 8.24 -11.31
C ASP A 76 -7.07 6.93 -10.51
N PHE A 77 -7.82 5.96 -11.01
CA PHE A 77 -7.92 4.62 -10.42
C PHE A 77 -7.32 3.53 -11.32
N ILE A 78 -6.71 3.92 -12.45
CA ILE A 78 -6.02 3.00 -13.37
C ILE A 78 -4.52 3.04 -13.10
N PRO A 79 -3.95 2.01 -12.44
CA PRO A 79 -2.55 2.02 -12.02
C PRO A 79 -1.56 2.25 -13.15
N ALA A 80 -1.82 1.69 -14.34
CA ALA A 80 -0.94 1.84 -15.50
C ALA A 80 -0.81 3.29 -15.97
N ARG A 81 -1.92 4.06 -15.97
CA ARG A 81 -1.86 5.49 -16.31
C ARG A 81 -1.08 6.28 -15.28
N ILE A 82 -1.34 6.02 -14.00
CA ILE A 82 -0.61 6.68 -12.92
C ILE A 82 0.90 6.35 -13.03
N ALA A 83 1.25 5.09 -13.25
CA ALA A 83 2.63 4.67 -13.41
C ALA A 83 3.33 5.42 -14.55
N LYS A 84 2.66 5.54 -15.69
CA LYS A 84 3.19 6.27 -16.85
C LYS A 84 3.37 7.77 -16.56
N GLU A 85 2.41 8.41 -15.91
CA GLU A 85 2.47 9.83 -15.53
C GLU A 85 3.60 10.10 -14.54
N GLU A 86 3.85 9.18 -13.60
CA GLU A 86 4.90 9.30 -12.59
C GLU A 86 6.28 8.77 -13.06
N GLY A 87 6.38 8.31 -14.30
CA GLY A 87 7.61 7.78 -14.87
C GLY A 87 8.06 6.46 -14.23
N CYS A 88 7.11 5.64 -13.81
CA CYS A 88 7.36 4.30 -13.29
C CYS A 88 7.26 3.27 -14.42
N ASP A 89 8.24 2.37 -14.52
CA ASP A 89 8.24 1.26 -15.49
C ASP A 89 7.50 0.03 -14.96
N TYR A 90 7.27 -0.03 -13.65
CA TYR A 90 6.73 -1.20 -12.96
C TYR A 90 5.56 -0.84 -12.04
N ILE A 91 4.63 -1.79 -11.92
CA ILE A 91 3.58 -1.78 -10.89
C ILE A 91 3.86 -2.92 -9.92
N VAL A 92 3.96 -2.61 -8.63
CA VAL A 92 4.13 -3.59 -7.56
C VAL A 92 2.78 -4.01 -7.02
N ARG A 93 2.58 -5.33 -6.89
CA ARG A 93 1.38 -5.92 -6.27
C ARG A 93 1.78 -6.96 -5.23
N GLY A 94 1.01 -7.03 -4.15
CA GLY A 94 1.17 -8.07 -3.12
C GLY A 94 0.26 -9.25 -3.38
N LEU A 95 0.81 -10.47 -3.30
CA LEU A 95 0.03 -11.71 -3.32
C LEU A 95 0.05 -12.37 -1.95
N ARG A 96 -1.12 -12.76 -1.44
CA ARG A 96 -1.31 -13.44 -0.17
C ARG A 96 -1.58 -14.93 -0.37
N ASN A 97 -2.41 -15.26 -1.35
CA ASN A 97 -2.84 -16.62 -1.64
C ASN A 97 -3.19 -16.80 -3.13
N ASN A 98 -3.53 -18.01 -3.52
CA ASN A 98 -3.84 -18.33 -4.92
C ASN A 98 -5.10 -17.62 -5.45
N MET A 99 -6.06 -17.31 -4.59
CA MET A 99 -7.29 -16.60 -5.01
C MET A 99 -6.99 -15.13 -5.36
N ASP A 100 -6.00 -14.53 -4.69
CA ASP A 100 -5.54 -13.17 -5.05
C ASP A 100 -4.90 -13.16 -6.44
N TYR A 101 -4.21 -14.25 -6.83
CA TYR A 101 -3.48 -14.33 -8.09
C TYR A 101 -4.39 -14.15 -9.31
N ASP A 102 -5.50 -14.86 -9.39
CA ASP A 102 -6.41 -14.77 -10.55
C ASP A 102 -6.99 -13.35 -10.71
N TYR A 103 -7.33 -12.72 -9.60
CA TYR A 103 -7.80 -11.34 -9.60
C TYR A 103 -6.70 -10.35 -10.02
N GLU A 104 -5.52 -10.46 -9.44
CA GLU A 104 -4.38 -9.58 -9.73
C GLU A 104 -3.87 -9.78 -11.16
N GLU A 105 -3.91 -11.00 -11.69
CA GLU A 105 -3.54 -11.31 -13.07
C GLU A 105 -4.52 -10.67 -14.07
N GLY A 106 -5.81 -10.65 -13.74
CA GLY A 106 -6.81 -9.92 -14.52
C GLY A 106 -6.53 -8.41 -14.57
N LEU A 107 -6.13 -7.83 -13.44
CA LEU A 107 -5.72 -6.42 -13.39
C LEU A 107 -4.43 -6.15 -14.15
N ALA A 108 -3.45 -7.06 -14.08
CA ALA A 108 -2.18 -6.92 -14.79
C ALA A 108 -2.40 -6.94 -16.31
N LYS A 109 -3.24 -7.84 -16.81
CA LYS A 109 -3.63 -7.87 -18.24
C LYS A 109 -4.29 -6.56 -18.66
N PHE A 110 -5.24 -6.06 -17.88
CA PHE A 110 -5.86 -4.76 -18.14
C PHE A 110 -4.84 -3.61 -18.15
N ASN A 111 -3.94 -3.56 -17.16
CA ASN A 111 -2.88 -2.55 -17.12
C ASN A 111 -1.99 -2.63 -18.38
N LYS A 112 -1.66 -3.83 -18.84
CA LYS A 112 -0.85 -4.07 -20.03
C LYS A 112 -1.55 -3.64 -21.34
N GLU A 113 -2.88 -3.77 -21.40
CA GLU A 113 -3.68 -3.24 -22.51
C GLU A 113 -3.70 -1.70 -22.53
N VAL A 114 -3.76 -1.06 -21.35
CA VAL A 114 -3.78 0.40 -21.23
C VAL A 114 -2.40 1.01 -21.51
N CYS A 115 -1.34 0.44 -20.95
CA CYS A 115 0.05 0.89 -21.11
C CYS A 115 0.96 -0.33 -21.34
N PRO A 116 1.22 -0.73 -22.61
CA PRO A 116 1.98 -1.93 -22.92
C PRO A 116 3.43 -1.95 -22.40
N GLU A 117 3.99 -0.78 -22.13
CA GLU A 117 5.35 -0.62 -21.61
C GLU A 117 5.46 -0.92 -20.10
N ILE A 118 4.35 -0.86 -19.36
CA ILE A 118 4.35 -1.05 -17.89
C ILE A 118 4.24 -2.55 -17.55
N GLU A 119 5.14 -3.03 -16.69
CA GLU A 119 5.13 -4.42 -16.21
C GLU A 119 4.63 -4.53 -14.77
N THR A 120 3.90 -5.61 -14.47
CA THR A 120 3.44 -5.90 -13.10
C THR A 120 4.37 -6.90 -12.43
N ILE A 121 4.88 -6.54 -11.26
CA ILE A 121 5.76 -7.37 -10.43
C ILE A 121 5.02 -7.76 -9.16
N TYR A 122 5.00 -9.05 -8.88
CA TYR A 122 4.33 -9.61 -7.71
C TYR A 122 5.33 -9.93 -6.60
N PHE A 123 5.01 -9.47 -5.40
CA PHE A 123 5.71 -9.88 -4.18
C PHE A 123 4.75 -10.64 -3.26
N ARG A 124 5.23 -11.74 -2.69
CA ARG A 124 4.48 -12.42 -1.66
C ARG A 124 4.42 -11.57 -0.39
N ALA A 125 3.23 -11.35 0.14
CA ALA A 125 3.03 -10.73 1.45
C ALA A 125 3.34 -11.75 2.56
N ASP A 126 4.23 -11.42 3.49
CA ASP A 126 4.68 -12.38 4.53
C ASP A 126 3.71 -12.48 5.72
N LYS A 127 2.80 -11.54 5.87
CA LYS A 127 1.82 -11.49 6.97
C LYS A 127 0.41 -11.38 6.38
N ASP A 128 0.00 -12.43 5.69
CA ASP A 128 -1.27 -12.53 4.98
C ASP A 128 -2.50 -12.61 5.90
N GLU A 129 -2.31 -12.99 7.17
CA GLU A 129 -3.37 -13.09 8.18
C GLU A 129 -3.96 -11.72 8.56
N VAL A 130 -3.24 -10.62 8.33
CA VAL A 130 -3.68 -9.27 8.71
C VAL A 130 -4.25 -8.53 7.51
N SER A 131 -5.57 -8.59 7.34
CA SER A 131 -6.26 -7.77 6.34
C SER A 131 -6.63 -6.39 6.88
N SER A 132 -6.78 -5.41 5.97
CA SER A 132 -7.31 -4.07 6.33
C SER A 132 -8.68 -4.15 7.02
N THR A 133 -9.49 -5.13 6.66
CA THR A 133 -10.79 -5.37 7.29
C THR A 133 -10.63 -5.83 8.74
N MET A 134 -9.70 -6.75 9.03
CA MET A 134 -9.46 -7.19 10.42
C MET A 134 -8.92 -6.04 11.28
N VAL A 135 -8.03 -5.24 10.76
CA VAL A 135 -7.51 -4.05 11.47
C VAL A 135 -8.65 -3.07 11.77
N TYR A 136 -9.53 -2.83 10.81
CA TYR A 136 -10.70 -1.98 10.98
C TYR A 136 -11.66 -2.50 12.07
N LEU A 137 -12.00 -3.78 12.03
CA LEU A 137 -12.88 -4.39 13.02
C LEU A 137 -12.28 -4.38 14.43
N HIS A 138 -10.98 -4.67 14.57
CA HIS A 138 -10.28 -4.63 15.84
C HIS A 138 -10.27 -3.21 16.42
N LYS A 139 -10.03 -2.20 15.58
CA LYS A 139 -10.07 -0.79 15.99
C LYS A 139 -11.46 -0.38 16.46
N HIS A 140 -12.51 -0.76 15.72
CA HIS A 140 -13.89 -0.43 16.10
C HIS A 140 -14.27 -1.01 17.46
N TRP A 141 -13.68 -2.13 17.83
CA TRP A 141 -13.80 -2.74 19.15
C TRP A 141 -13.09 -1.91 20.23
N GLN A 142 -11.91 -1.33 19.91
CA GLN A 142 -11.13 -0.52 20.86
C GLN A 142 -11.59 0.93 20.97
N GLU A 143 -12.10 1.56 19.91
CA GLU A 143 -12.61 2.94 19.94
C GLU A 143 -13.79 3.13 20.89
N ARG A 144 -14.49 2.06 21.23
CA ARG A 144 -15.53 2.08 22.27
C ARG A 144 -14.97 2.38 23.67
N PHE A 145 -13.63 2.34 23.83
CA PHE A 145 -12.95 2.43 25.11
C PHE A 145 -11.84 3.49 25.20
N HIS A 146 -11.48 4.24 24.13
CA HIS A 146 -10.41 5.23 24.24
C HIS A 146 -10.54 6.43 23.29
N PRO A 147 -10.54 7.70 23.83
CA PRO A 147 -10.71 8.93 23.04
C PRO A 147 -9.50 9.30 22.17
N LEU A 148 -8.35 8.64 22.34
CA LEU A 148 -7.11 8.87 21.58
C LEU A 148 -6.85 7.82 20.47
N GLY A 149 -7.85 7.04 20.08
CA GLY A 149 -7.74 5.89 19.18
C GLY A 149 -7.07 6.15 17.84
N TRP A 150 -6.95 7.41 17.41
CA TRP A 150 -6.31 7.76 16.13
C TRP A 150 -4.77 7.82 16.18
N ILE A 151 -4.22 8.33 17.29
CA ILE A 151 -2.76 8.37 17.53
C ILE A 151 -2.25 6.97 17.83
N MET A 152 -3.06 6.15 18.50
CA MET A 152 -2.72 4.74 18.78
C MET A 152 -2.62 3.87 17.54
N ASN A 153 -3.23 4.21 16.40
CA ASN A 153 -3.11 3.39 15.19
C ASN A 153 -1.71 3.40 14.59
N CYS A 154 -1.01 4.53 14.60
CA CYS A 154 0.40 4.54 14.22
C CYS A 154 1.23 3.75 15.25
N GLN A 155 0.88 3.85 16.54
CA GLN A 155 1.54 3.14 17.63
C GLN A 155 1.19 1.64 17.65
N GLN A 156 -0.02 1.26 17.25
CA GLN A 156 -0.44 -0.14 17.16
C GLN A 156 0.15 -0.85 15.94
N ILE A 157 0.27 -0.16 14.80
CA ILE A 157 1.07 -0.66 13.68
C ILE A 157 2.50 -0.89 14.19
N VAL A 158 3.07 0.05 14.94
CA VAL A 158 4.39 -0.08 15.58
C VAL A 158 4.44 -1.20 16.62
N ASN A 159 3.39 -1.39 17.42
CA ASN A 159 3.35 -2.43 18.47
C ASN A 159 3.08 -3.84 17.91
N LEU A 160 2.39 -3.99 16.78
CA LEU A 160 2.30 -5.25 16.05
C LEU A 160 3.67 -5.73 15.54
N PHE A 161 4.65 -4.81 15.46
CA PHE A 161 6.05 -5.14 15.13
C PHE A 161 6.90 -5.52 16.35
N LYS A 162 6.43 -5.26 17.58
CA LYS A 162 7.20 -5.54 18.81
C LYS A 162 6.97 -6.93 19.39
N PHE A 163 5.97 -7.66 18.92
CA PHE A 163 5.72 -9.04 19.33
C PHE A 163 6.26 -10.00 18.25
N ASN A 164 7.58 -10.07 18.19
CA ASN A 164 8.40 -11.25 17.84
C ASN A 164 9.84 -10.98 18.21
#